data_f58354e6f6b7c8198d2f4c4522bfded9
#
_entry.id   f58354e6f6b7c8198d2f4c4522bfded9
#
_cell.length_a   1.000
_cell.length_b   1.000
_cell.length_c   1.000
_cell.angle_alpha   90.00
_cell.angle_beta   90.00
_cell.angle_gamma   90.00
#
_symmetry.space_group_name_H-M   'P 1'
#
loop_
_entity.id
_entity.type
_entity.pdbx_description
1 polymer ?
#
loop_
_entity_poly.entity_id
_entity_poly.type
_entity_poly.pdbx_seq_one_letter_code
_entity_poly.pdbx_strand_id
1 'polypeptide(L)'
;FKYFLSDQYIFKDLDLTLPSNKHIVITGPNGSGKSTLLGIIAGALKPKTGTASVMSNNIGYVGVSPYIIPGTLRDNLLYGNELKKSDNEIMELVDEFNLFSSNDLSALDRTINRKSLSSGQLQKVSFMRTLLAETDLLLLDESTSNLDDNSREKIFSILKNKKITIINSTHNPYDFEYDIRIKI
;
A
#
# COMPACT_ATOMS: atom_id res chain seq x y z
N PHE A 1 8.59 -17.00 -12.99
CA PHE A 1 9.20 -15.67 -13.14
C PHE A 1 10.67 -15.69 -12.78
N LYS A 2 11.50 -14.99 -13.52
CA LYS A 2 12.89 -14.63 -13.19
C LYS A 2 13.21 -13.22 -13.68
N TYR A 3 14.11 -12.54 -12.99
CA TYR A 3 14.61 -11.24 -13.45
C TYR A 3 15.52 -11.40 -14.67
N PHE A 4 15.61 -10.33 -15.48
CA PHE A 4 16.33 -10.38 -16.77
C PHE A 4 17.80 -10.78 -16.63
N LEU A 5 18.48 -10.33 -15.57
CA LEU A 5 19.90 -10.60 -15.31
C LEU A 5 20.12 -11.80 -14.35
N SER A 6 19.08 -12.57 -14.03
CA SER A 6 19.20 -13.71 -13.13
C SER A 6 18.96 -15.02 -13.85
N ASP A 7 19.76 -16.03 -13.58
CA ASP A 7 19.51 -17.40 -14.03
C ASP A 7 18.58 -18.17 -13.10
N GLN A 8 18.34 -17.64 -11.90
CA GLN A 8 17.47 -18.27 -10.92
C GLN A 8 16.02 -17.84 -11.11
N TYR A 9 15.13 -18.82 -11.05
CA TYR A 9 13.69 -18.55 -10.99
C TYR A 9 13.30 -18.15 -9.56
N ILE A 10 12.56 -17.03 -9.45
CA ILE A 10 11.86 -16.66 -8.19
C ILE A 10 10.62 -17.53 -8.06
N PHE A 11 9.85 -17.66 -9.15
CA PHE A 11 8.69 -18.52 -9.22
C PHE A 11 8.79 -19.43 -10.43
N LYS A 12 8.59 -20.73 -10.20
CA LYS A 12 8.48 -21.76 -11.22
C LYS A 12 7.17 -22.49 -10.98
N ASP A 13 6.35 -22.60 -12.02
CA ASP A 13 5.08 -23.33 -12.01
C ASP A 13 4.16 -22.89 -10.84
N LEU A 14 4.14 -21.57 -10.53
CA LEU A 14 3.25 -21.00 -9.52
C LEU A 14 1.83 -20.95 -10.08
N ASP A 15 0.92 -21.67 -9.44
CA ASP A 15 -0.52 -21.56 -9.66
C ASP A 15 -1.17 -21.00 -8.39
N LEU A 16 -1.81 -19.82 -8.51
CA LEU A 16 -2.33 -19.10 -7.37
C LEU A 16 -3.59 -18.33 -7.75
N THR A 17 -4.67 -18.61 -7.03
CA THR A 17 -5.92 -17.86 -7.15
C THR A 17 -6.23 -17.18 -5.82
N LEU A 18 -6.44 -15.87 -5.86
CA LEU A 18 -6.74 -15.02 -4.70
C LEU A 18 -8.17 -14.49 -4.81
N PRO A 19 -9.03 -14.72 -3.82
CA PRO A 19 -10.39 -14.21 -3.83
C PRO A 19 -10.42 -12.70 -3.54
N SER A 20 -11.40 -12.01 -4.13
CA SER A 20 -11.67 -10.59 -3.84
C SER A 20 -12.32 -10.38 -2.46
N ASN A 21 -12.26 -9.14 -1.98
CA ASN A 21 -12.81 -8.71 -0.67
C ASN A 21 -12.30 -9.55 0.52
N LYS A 22 -11.02 -9.91 0.45
CA LYS A 22 -10.32 -10.66 1.49
C LYS A 22 -9.04 -9.97 1.91
N HIS A 23 -8.69 -10.13 3.17
CA HIS A 23 -7.38 -9.76 3.69
C HIS A 23 -6.46 -10.98 3.60
N ILE A 24 -5.47 -10.88 2.74
CA ILE A 24 -4.54 -11.95 2.41
C ILE A 24 -3.16 -11.57 2.90
N VAL A 25 -2.53 -12.41 3.69
CA VAL A 25 -1.16 -12.18 4.13
C VAL A 25 -0.20 -13.11 3.40
N ILE A 26 0.89 -12.53 2.87
CA ILE A 26 2.00 -13.25 2.26
C ILE A 26 3.17 -13.25 3.22
N THR A 27 3.65 -14.45 3.58
CA THR A 27 4.78 -14.65 4.48
C THR A 27 5.87 -15.47 3.82
N GLY A 28 7.12 -15.24 4.23
CA GLY A 28 8.28 -15.97 3.76
C GLY A 28 9.57 -15.27 4.14
N PRO A 29 10.72 -15.90 3.99
CA PRO A 29 12.02 -15.30 4.28
C PRO A 29 12.33 -14.12 3.37
N ASN A 30 13.38 -13.35 3.73
CA ASN A 30 13.89 -12.32 2.83
C ASN A 30 14.37 -12.96 1.53
N GLY A 31 14.02 -12.33 0.40
CA GLY A 31 14.38 -12.84 -0.93
C GLY A 31 13.48 -13.96 -1.47
N SER A 32 12.43 -14.41 -0.75
CA SER A 32 11.51 -15.45 -1.25
C SER A 32 10.65 -15.01 -2.43
N GLY A 33 10.60 -13.69 -2.72
CA GLY A 33 9.83 -13.16 -3.86
C GLY A 33 8.53 -12.47 -3.47
N LYS A 34 8.29 -12.16 -2.18
CA LYS A 34 7.07 -11.46 -1.73
C LYS A 34 6.78 -10.18 -2.54
N SER A 35 7.74 -9.26 -2.58
CA SER A 35 7.62 -8.01 -3.36
C SER A 35 7.54 -8.28 -4.87
N THR A 36 8.19 -9.34 -5.36
CA THR A 36 8.09 -9.77 -6.76
C THR A 36 6.67 -10.20 -7.09
N LEU A 37 6.02 -10.98 -6.22
CA LEU A 37 4.64 -11.39 -6.41
C LEU A 37 3.69 -10.20 -6.40
N LEU A 38 3.86 -9.27 -5.45
CA LEU A 38 3.09 -8.02 -5.44
C LEU A 38 3.31 -7.20 -6.71
N GLY A 39 4.55 -7.11 -7.21
CA GLY A 39 4.87 -6.42 -8.45
C GLY A 39 4.23 -7.08 -9.69
N ILE A 40 4.07 -8.40 -9.71
CA ILE A 40 3.35 -9.12 -10.76
C ILE A 40 1.84 -8.81 -10.67
N ILE A 41 1.27 -8.84 -9.47
CA ILE A 41 -0.14 -8.50 -9.23
C ILE A 41 -0.41 -7.05 -9.61
N ALA A 42 0.49 -6.13 -9.29
CA ALA A 42 0.39 -4.71 -9.67
C ALA A 42 0.55 -4.47 -11.19
N GLY A 43 0.91 -5.49 -11.97
CA GLY A 43 1.20 -5.34 -13.41
C GLY A 43 2.53 -4.66 -13.72
N ALA A 44 3.33 -4.30 -12.71
CA ALA A 44 4.64 -3.70 -12.87
C ALA A 44 5.70 -4.71 -13.36
N LEU A 45 5.52 -5.98 -13.05
CA LEU A 45 6.37 -7.08 -13.49
C LEU A 45 5.56 -8.07 -14.31
N LYS A 46 6.11 -8.48 -15.45
CA LYS A 46 5.46 -9.48 -16.33
C LYS A 46 6.13 -10.84 -16.18
N PRO A 47 5.38 -11.94 -15.98
CA PRO A 47 5.95 -13.26 -15.99
C PRO A 47 6.56 -13.58 -17.36
N LYS A 48 7.66 -14.36 -17.37
CA LYS A 48 8.32 -14.77 -18.62
C LYS A 48 7.46 -15.77 -19.40
N THR A 49 6.74 -16.62 -18.69
CA THR A 49 5.80 -17.62 -19.20
C THR A 49 4.59 -17.67 -18.29
N GLY A 50 3.46 -18.11 -18.80
CA GLY A 50 2.20 -18.10 -18.05
C GLY A 50 1.51 -16.73 -18.08
N THR A 51 0.46 -16.61 -17.32
CA THR A 51 -0.40 -15.41 -17.25
C THR A 51 -0.62 -14.98 -15.82
N ALA A 52 -0.75 -13.68 -15.60
CA ALA A 52 -1.27 -13.11 -14.38
C ALA A 52 -2.45 -12.20 -14.76
N SER A 53 -3.61 -12.45 -14.21
CA SER A 53 -4.80 -11.63 -14.43
C SER A 53 -5.32 -11.12 -13.09
N VAL A 54 -5.70 -9.85 -13.06
CA VAL A 54 -6.20 -9.19 -11.87
C VAL A 54 -7.54 -8.53 -12.22
N MET A 55 -8.56 -8.88 -11.48
CA MET A 55 -9.90 -8.29 -11.63
C MET A 55 -10.03 -7.10 -10.69
N SER A 56 -9.30 -6.04 -10.98
CA SER A 56 -9.32 -4.78 -10.25
C SER A 56 -9.14 -3.65 -11.24
N ASN A 57 -9.91 -2.59 -11.05
CA ASN A 57 -9.82 -1.38 -11.87
C ASN A 57 -8.92 -0.31 -11.21
N ASN A 58 -8.71 -0.42 -9.90
CA ASN A 58 -7.98 0.59 -9.13
C ASN A 58 -7.08 -0.05 -8.07
N ILE A 59 -5.80 -0.25 -8.44
CA ILE A 59 -4.80 -0.89 -7.59
C ILE A 59 -4.01 0.18 -6.83
N GLY A 60 -4.06 0.14 -5.50
CA GLY A 60 -3.19 0.91 -4.63
C GLY A 60 -1.96 0.11 -4.21
N TYR A 61 -0.82 0.77 -4.12
CA TYR A 61 0.42 0.15 -3.64
C TYR A 61 1.07 1.00 -2.56
N VAL A 62 1.32 0.40 -1.42
CA VAL A 62 2.04 1.03 -0.30
C VAL A 62 3.26 0.17 0.04
N GLY A 63 4.44 0.67 -0.30
CA GLY A 63 5.71 0.00 -0.05
C GLY A 63 6.47 0.58 1.14
N VAL A 64 7.64 0.00 1.45
CA VAL A 64 8.55 0.44 2.54
C VAL A 64 8.97 1.90 2.37
N SER A 65 9.17 2.33 1.13
CA SER A 65 9.65 3.68 0.80
C SER A 65 8.58 4.46 0.04
N PRO A 66 7.75 5.23 0.74
CA PRO A 66 6.71 6.04 0.11
C PRO A 66 7.28 7.03 -0.90
N TYR A 67 6.61 7.15 -2.04
CA TYR A 67 6.95 8.14 -3.05
C TYR A 67 6.31 9.47 -2.70
N ILE A 68 7.12 10.53 -2.59
CA ILE A 68 6.69 11.90 -2.33
C ILE A 68 7.22 12.79 -3.45
N ILE A 69 6.32 13.52 -4.08
CA ILE A 69 6.66 14.53 -5.08
C ILE A 69 6.95 15.88 -4.40
N PRO A 70 7.84 16.70 -4.95
CA PRO A 70 7.94 18.10 -4.53
C PRO A 70 6.65 18.84 -4.82
N GLY A 71 6.00 19.38 -3.81
CA GLY A 71 4.70 20.07 -3.94
C GLY A 71 3.98 20.17 -2.60
N THR A 72 2.72 20.50 -2.64
CA THR A 72 1.89 20.64 -1.44
C THR A 72 1.50 19.26 -0.88
N LEU A 73 0.99 19.24 0.37
CA LEU A 73 0.36 18.04 0.92
C LEU A 73 -0.79 17.56 0.03
N ARG A 74 -1.63 18.49 -0.44
CA ARG A 74 -2.72 18.23 -1.38
C ARG A 74 -2.24 17.50 -2.64
N ASP A 75 -1.19 18.03 -3.29
CA ASP A 75 -0.63 17.42 -4.50
C ASP A 75 -0.18 15.97 -4.24
N ASN A 76 0.40 15.74 -3.08
CA ASN A 76 0.86 14.42 -2.69
C ASN A 76 -0.27 13.46 -2.34
N LEU A 77 -1.32 13.92 -1.67
CA LEU A 77 -2.47 13.10 -1.32
C LEU A 77 -3.32 12.73 -2.55
N LEU A 78 -3.41 13.64 -3.52
CA LEU A 78 -4.16 13.41 -4.76
C LEU A 78 -3.31 12.93 -5.93
N TYR A 79 -2.02 12.66 -5.71
CA TYR A 79 -1.14 12.20 -6.77
C TYR A 79 -1.63 10.88 -7.38
N GLY A 80 -1.88 10.89 -8.70
CA GLY A 80 -2.43 9.75 -9.44
C GLY A 80 -3.93 9.50 -9.21
N ASN A 81 -4.63 10.41 -8.52
CA ASN A 81 -6.06 10.31 -8.29
C ASN A 81 -6.83 11.15 -9.32
N GLU A 82 -7.72 10.50 -10.08
CA GLU A 82 -8.60 11.17 -11.05
C GLU A 82 -9.92 11.65 -10.41
N LEU A 83 -10.20 11.22 -9.18
CA LEU A 83 -11.41 11.59 -8.46
C LEU A 83 -11.28 13.00 -7.88
N LYS A 84 -12.35 13.78 -8.01
CA LYS A 84 -12.44 15.08 -7.33
C LYS A 84 -12.80 14.87 -5.87
N LYS A 85 -11.90 15.24 -4.97
CA LYS A 85 -12.12 15.23 -3.52
C LYS A 85 -12.18 16.64 -2.99
N SER A 86 -13.14 16.91 -2.13
CA SER A 86 -13.25 18.19 -1.42
C SER A 86 -12.16 18.29 -0.34
N ASP A 87 -11.82 19.51 0.03
CA ASP A 87 -10.85 19.76 1.09
C ASP A 87 -11.28 19.13 2.41
N ASN A 88 -12.59 19.14 2.69
CA ASN A 88 -13.12 18.51 3.91
C ASN A 88 -12.91 17.01 3.92
N GLU A 89 -13.19 16.29 2.82
CA GLU A 89 -12.91 14.84 2.72
C GLU A 89 -11.44 14.53 2.93
N ILE A 90 -10.56 15.36 2.38
CA ILE A 90 -9.11 15.17 2.54
C ILE A 90 -8.71 15.40 4.00
N MET A 91 -9.22 16.48 4.62
CA MET A 91 -8.89 16.83 6.00
C MET A 91 -9.44 15.83 7.01
N GLU A 92 -10.66 15.30 6.81
CA GLU A 92 -11.18 14.20 7.64
C GLU A 92 -10.20 13.03 7.70
N LEU A 93 -9.61 12.66 6.57
CA LEU A 93 -8.64 11.58 6.53
C LEU A 93 -7.29 11.97 7.15
N VAL A 94 -6.84 13.23 6.96
CA VAL A 94 -5.63 13.77 7.61
C VAL A 94 -5.77 13.72 9.13
N ASP A 95 -6.94 14.08 9.66
CA ASP A 95 -7.26 14.03 11.09
C ASP A 95 -7.36 12.58 11.57
N GLU A 96 -8.05 11.73 10.81
CA GLU A 96 -8.18 10.32 11.15
C GLU A 96 -6.82 9.63 11.28
N PHE A 97 -5.87 9.96 10.41
CA PHE A 97 -4.50 9.44 10.46
C PHE A 97 -3.59 10.13 11.47
N ASN A 98 -4.06 11.19 12.13
CA ASN A 98 -3.23 12.03 13.00
C ASN A 98 -1.91 12.40 12.32
N LEU A 99 -1.98 12.98 11.10
CA LEU A 99 -0.78 13.28 10.33
C LEU A 99 0.04 14.39 10.98
N PHE A 100 -0.63 15.42 11.54
CA PHE A 100 -0.04 16.53 12.27
C PHE A 100 -0.74 16.74 13.62
N SER A 101 -0.08 17.44 14.53
CA SER A 101 -0.62 17.73 15.87
C SER A 101 -1.77 18.77 15.86
N SER A 102 -1.80 19.63 14.86
CA SER A 102 -2.88 20.59 14.62
C SER A 102 -3.18 20.60 13.14
N ASN A 103 -4.44 20.36 12.82
CA ASN A 103 -4.90 20.30 11.44
C ASN A 103 -5.89 21.41 11.18
N ASP A 104 -5.57 22.27 10.23
CA ASP A 104 -6.48 23.20 9.61
C ASP A 104 -6.36 23.10 8.08
N LEU A 105 -7.28 23.71 7.36
CA LEU A 105 -7.29 23.63 5.89
C LEU A 105 -5.98 24.13 5.26
N SER A 106 -5.27 25.04 5.93
CA SER A 106 -3.98 25.56 5.45
C SER A 106 -2.89 24.48 5.42
N ALA A 107 -3.06 23.39 6.17
CA ALA A 107 -2.15 22.24 6.13
C ALA A 107 -2.08 21.60 4.73
N LEU A 108 -3.17 21.66 3.95
CA LEU A 108 -3.21 21.08 2.59
C LEU A 108 -2.27 21.82 1.63
N ASP A 109 -2.08 23.12 1.81
CA ASP A 109 -1.24 23.96 0.95
C ASP A 109 0.22 24.01 1.43
N ARG A 110 0.52 23.34 2.55
CA ARG A 110 1.87 23.21 3.07
C ARG A 110 2.75 22.42 2.09
N THR A 111 3.83 23.04 1.65
CA THR A 111 4.85 22.36 0.84
C THR A 111 5.52 21.27 1.66
N ILE A 112 5.51 20.07 1.13
CA ILE A 112 6.18 18.91 1.72
C ILE A 112 7.21 18.31 0.77
N ASN A 113 8.18 17.67 1.37
CA ASN A 113 9.16 16.85 0.66
C ASN A 113 9.61 15.71 1.58
N ARG A 114 10.42 14.81 1.06
CA ARG A 114 10.87 13.64 1.82
C ARG A 114 11.63 13.97 3.12
N LYS A 115 12.21 15.18 3.23
CA LYS A 115 12.96 15.62 4.42
C LYS A 115 12.08 16.35 5.44
N SER A 116 10.93 16.85 5.04
CA SER A 116 10.03 17.62 5.90
C SER A 116 9.06 16.78 6.72
N LEU A 117 9.00 15.48 6.45
CA LEU A 117 8.12 14.52 7.13
C LEU A 117 8.95 13.41 7.78
N SER A 118 8.49 12.91 8.92
CA SER A 118 9.04 11.68 9.52
C SER A 118 8.72 10.46 8.64
N SER A 119 9.44 9.34 8.84
CA SER A 119 9.17 8.09 8.11
C SER A 119 7.73 7.61 8.31
N GLY A 120 7.19 7.71 9.51
CA GLY A 120 5.80 7.37 9.81
C GLY A 120 4.80 8.30 9.11
N GLN A 121 5.07 9.62 9.06
CA GLN A 121 4.23 10.56 8.33
C GLN A 121 4.25 10.30 6.82
N LEU A 122 5.41 10.01 6.25
CA LEU A 122 5.53 9.61 4.83
C LEU A 122 4.67 8.37 4.54
N GLN A 123 4.69 7.40 5.45
CA GLN A 123 3.90 6.18 5.33
C GLN A 123 2.40 6.48 5.40
N LYS A 124 1.97 7.32 6.35
CA LYS A 124 0.58 7.78 6.47
C LYS A 124 0.09 8.46 5.18
N VAL A 125 0.90 9.35 4.59
CA VAL A 125 0.57 9.99 3.30
C VAL A 125 0.35 8.96 2.20
N SER A 126 1.17 7.91 2.14
CA SER A 126 1.00 6.83 1.16
C SER A 126 -0.30 6.06 1.35
N PHE A 127 -0.68 5.73 2.58
CA PHE A 127 -1.97 5.08 2.87
C PHE A 127 -3.15 5.99 2.51
N MET A 128 -3.13 7.26 2.94
CA MET A 128 -4.19 8.21 2.65
C MET A 128 -4.39 8.38 1.14
N ARG A 129 -3.32 8.44 0.36
CA ARG A 129 -3.37 8.50 -1.11
C ARG A 129 -4.18 7.34 -1.69
N THR A 130 -3.93 6.11 -1.26
CA THR A 130 -4.66 4.94 -1.77
C THR A 130 -6.13 4.95 -1.36
N LEU A 131 -6.44 5.43 -0.16
CA LEU A 131 -7.82 5.54 0.31
C LEU A 131 -8.61 6.64 -0.42
N LEU A 132 -7.98 7.80 -0.68
CA LEU A 132 -8.59 8.87 -1.47
C LEU A 132 -8.83 8.46 -2.92
N ALA A 133 -8.00 7.59 -3.47
CA ALA A 133 -8.18 7.03 -4.81
C ALA A 133 -9.28 5.95 -4.89
N GLU A 134 -9.95 5.61 -3.79
CA GLU A 134 -11.00 4.57 -3.72
C GLU A 134 -10.51 3.23 -4.30
N THR A 135 -9.32 2.85 -3.88
CA THR A 135 -8.66 1.60 -4.29
C THR A 135 -9.53 0.40 -3.94
N ASP A 136 -9.71 -0.54 -4.87
CA ASP A 136 -10.43 -1.80 -4.68
C ASP A 136 -9.50 -3.00 -4.42
N LEU A 137 -8.23 -2.87 -4.81
CA LEU A 137 -7.15 -3.80 -4.47
C LEU A 137 -5.96 -3.04 -3.87
N LEU A 138 -5.67 -3.27 -2.61
CA LEU A 138 -4.56 -2.65 -1.90
C LEU A 138 -3.42 -3.64 -1.69
N LEU A 139 -2.26 -3.32 -2.23
CA LEU A 139 -1.03 -4.08 -2.08
C LEU A 139 -0.14 -3.40 -1.04
N LEU A 140 0.18 -4.12 0.02
CA LEU A 140 1.02 -3.66 1.13
C LEU A 140 2.33 -4.43 1.12
N ASP A 141 3.45 -3.76 0.87
CA ASP A 141 4.78 -4.38 0.83
C ASP A 141 5.63 -3.89 2.00
N GLU A 142 5.61 -4.65 3.09
CA GLU A 142 6.27 -4.30 4.35
C GLU A 142 5.98 -2.86 4.82
N SER A 143 4.78 -2.39 4.51
CA SER A 143 4.38 -0.99 4.57
C SER A 143 4.22 -0.43 5.99
N THR A 144 4.27 -1.27 7.01
CA THR A 144 4.08 -0.87 8.41
C THR A 144 5.37 -0.82 9.22
N SER A 145 6.51 -1.15 8.63
CA SER A 145 7.81 -1.23 9.31
C SER A 145 8.27 0.10 9.94
N ASN A 146 7.81 1.23 9.41
CA ASN A 146 8.17 2.57 9.86
C ASN A 146 7.10 3.22 10.75
N LEU A 147 6.06 2.50 11.12
CA LEU A 147 4.96 2.97 11.95
C LEU A 147 5.17 2.55 13.40
N ASP A 148 4.83 3.45 14.33
CA ASP A 148 4.62 3.08 15.72
C ASP A 148 3.37 2.20 15.89
N ASP A 149 3.27 1.50 17.02
CA ASP A 149 2.20 0.53 17.26
C ASP A 149 0.81 1.19 17.17
N ASN A 150 0.62 2.36 17.76
CA ASN A 150 -0.66 3.08 17.73
C ASN A 150 -1.08 3.47 16.31
N SER A 151 -0.13 3.98 15.51
CA SER A 151 -0.38 4.32 14.10
C SER A 151 -0.71 3.09 13.27
N ARG A 152 -0.05 1.98 13.53
CA ARG A 152 -0.30 0.70 12.85
C ARG A 152 -1.68 0.16 13.17
N GLU A 153 -2.05 0.08 14.44
CA GLU A 153 -3.38 -0.36 14.89
C GLU A 153 -4.50 0.51 14.29
N LYS A 154 -4.30 1.84 14.28
CA LYS A 154 -5.26 2.78 13.71
C LYS A 154 -5.47 2.54 12.21
N ILE A 155 -4.39 2.41 11.44
CA ILE A 155 -4.45 2.14 10.00
C ILE A 155 -5.16 0.82 9.72
N PHE A 156 -4.83 -0.24 10.44
CA PHE A 156 -5.48 -1.53 10.27
C PHE A 156 -6.95 -1.52 10.67
N SER A 157 -7.32 -0.76 11.70
CA SER A 157 -8.73 -0.54 12.06
C SER A 157 -9.51 0.13 10.93
N ILE A 158 -8.92 1.14 10.28
CA ILE A 158 -9.52 1.82 9.12
C ILE A 158 -9.68 0.82 7.96
N LEU A 159 -8.64 0.08 7.63
CA LEU A 159 -8.63 -0.87 6.53
C LEU A 159 -9.61 -2.04 6.75
N LYS A 160 -9.75 -2.53 7.98
CA LYS A 160 -10.69 -3.61 8.33
C LYS A 160 -12.14 -3.26 7.98
N ASN A 161 -12.50 -1.99 8.07
CA ASN A 161 -13.86 -1.51 7.79
C ASN A 161 -14.11 -1.25 6.29
N LYS A 162 -13.08 -1.38 5.44
CA LYS A 162 -13.22 -1.20 3.99
C LYS A 162 -13.52 -2.54 3.30
N LYS A 163 -14.48 -2.52 2.38
CA LYS A 163 -14.79 -3.69 1.52
C LYS A 163 -13.86 -3.71 0.31
N ILE A 164 -12.58 -3.93 0.56
CA ILE A 164 -11.53 -4.00 -0.47
C ILE A 164 -10.73 -5.28 -0.33
N THR A 165 -10.05 -5.68 -1.38
CA THR A 165 -9.07 -6.76 -1.30
C THR A 165 -7.75 -6.19 -0.79
N ILE A 166 -7.17 -6.79 0.23
CA ILE A 166 -5.86 -6.40 0.75
C ILE A 166 -4.91 -7.58 0.62
N ILE A 167 -3.75 -7.36 0.01
CA ILE A 167 -2.66 -8.33 -0.04
C ILE A 167 -1.46 -7.73 0.67
N ASN A 168 -1.17 -8.26 1.85
CA ASN A 168 -0.14 -7.73 2.74
C ASN A 168 1.08 -8.67 2.80
N SER A 169 2.21 -8.21 2.29
CA SER A 169 3.51 -8.83 2.48
C SER A 169 4.12 -8.34 3.79
N THR A 170 4.33 -9.23 4.74
CA THR A 170 4.84 -8.86 6.06
C THR A 170 5.69 -9.96 6.68
N HIS A 171 6.63 -9.57 7.54
CA HIS A 171 7.35 -10.50 8.43
C HIS A 171 6.57 -10.81 9.70
N ASN A 172 5.66 -9.92 10.12
CA ASN A 172 4.81 -10.13 11.28
C ASN A 172 3.33 -10.26 10.87
N PRO A 173 2.86 -11.48 10.57
CA PRO A 173 1.49 -11.69 10.12
C PRO A 173 0.43 -11.42 11.20
N TYR A 174 0.83 -11.28 12.47
CA TYR A 174 -0.10 -11.10 13.58
C TYR A 174 -0.48 -9.62 13.82
N ASP A 175 0.18 -8.69 13.16
CA ASP A 175 -0.14 -7.26 13.27
C ASP A 175 -1.50 -6.89 12.67
N PHE A 176 -2.04 -7.73 11.79
CA PHE A 176 -3.28 -7.49 11.07
C PHE A 176 -4.09 -8.79 10.93
N GLU A 177 -5.38 -8.74 11.28
CA GLU A 177 -6.27 -9.88 11.05
C GLU A 177 -6.39 -10.19 9.55
N TYR A 178 -6.27 -11.45 9.19
CA TYR A 178 -6.33 -11.89 7.82
C TYR A 178 -7.27 -13.08 7.65
N ASP A 179 -7.85 -13.20 6.45
CA ASP A 179 -8.68 -14.36 6.06
C ASP A 179 -7.82 -15.52 5.55
N ILE A 180 -6.76 -15.20 4.81
CA ILE A 180 -5.93 -16.19 4.10
C ILE A 180 -4.45 -15.89 4.33
N ARG A 181 -3.68 -16.96 4.59
CA ARG A 181 -2.22 -16.88 4.67
C ARG A 181 -1.59 -17.71 3.55
N ILE A 182 -0.67 -17.07 2.82
CA ILE A 182 0.16 -17.68 1.79
C ILE A 182 1.61 -17.69 2.27
N LYS A 183 2.27 -18.81 2.13
CA LYS A 183 3.68 -18.93 2.43
C LYS A 183 4.45 -19.18 1.13
N ILE A 184 5.44 -18.33 0.83
CA ILE A 184 6.31 -18.43 -0.33
C ILE A 184 7.79 -18.49 0.05
#